data_d2e0c5e4dfb32cfbd0926aa531f275e2
#
_entry.id   d2e0c5e4dfb32cfbd0926aa531f275e2
#
_cell.length_a   1.000
_cell.length_b   1.000
_cell.length_c   1.000
_cell.angle_alpha   90.00
_cell.angle_beta   90.00
_cell.angle_gamma   90.00
#
_symmetry.space_group_name_H-M   'P 1'
#
loop_
_entity.id
_entity.type
_entity.pdbx_description
1 polymer ?
#
loop_
_entity_poly.entity_id
_entity_poly.type
_entity_poly.pdbx_seq_one_letter_code
_entity_poly.pdbx_strand_id
1 'polypeptide(L)'
;MTPTLLSAFWTYTLITAMTPGPNNILALNSATSHGFRQSTRVLAGMSLGFLIVMLLCAGISFSLAVIDPAAVHLLSWAGAAYIVWLAWKIATSPTKEDGLQAKPISFWASFALQFVNVKIILYGVTALSTFVLPQTQALSWVVGVSVLLAMIGTFGNVCWALAGHLFQRLFRQYGRQLNIVLALLLVYCAVRIFY
;
A
#
# COMPACT_ATOMS: atom_id res chain seq x y z
N MET A 1 -1.88 -21.22 2.10
CA MET A 1 -2.87 -20.29 1.50
C MET A 1 -3.60 -21.02 0.37
N THR A 2 -4.92 -20.94 0.32
CA THR A 2 -5.70 -21.42 -0.83
C THR A 2 -5.41 -20.56 -2.07
N PRO A 3 -5.55 -21.08 -3.31
CA PRO A 3 -5.35 -20.29 -4.52
C PRO A 3 -6.19 -19.00 -4.55
N THR A 4 -7.40 -19.07 -4.00
CA THR A 4 -8.32 -17.95 -3.90
C THR A 4 -7.84 -16.85 -2.95
N LEU A 5 -7.33 -17.24 -1.77
CA LEU A 5 -6.78 -16.30 -0.80
C LEU A 5 -5.49 -15.65 -1.33
N LEU A 6 -4.69 -16.43 -2.07
CA LEU A 6 -3.48 -15.93 -2.71
C LEU A 6 -3.81 -14.90 -3.80
N SER A 7 -4.85 -15.14 -4.61
CA SER A 7 -5.29 -14.17 -5.62
C SER A 7 -5.81 -12.88 -4.97
N ALA A 8 -6.56 -12.98 -3.87
CA ALA A 8 -7.04 -11.82 -3.12
C ALA A 8 -5.87 -11.03 -2.49
N PHE A 9 -4.86 -11.70 -1.94
CA PHE A 9 -3.65 -11.06 -1.43
C PHE A 9 -2.93 -10.24 -2.51
N TRP A 10 -2.66 -10.85 -3.68
CA TRP A 10 -2.00 -10.16 -4.78
C TRP A 10 -2.84 -9.00 -5.32
N THR A 11 -4.14 -9.19 -5.48
CA THR A 11 -5.05 -8.15 -5.93
C THR A 11 -5.05 -6.96 -4.96
N TYR A 12 -5.20 -7.23 -3.65
CA TYR A 12 -5.16 -6.19 -2.62
C TYR A 12 -3.83 -5.43 -2.63
N THR A 13 -2.71 -6.15 -2.60
CA THR A 13 -1.38 -5.54 -2.48
C THR A 13 -1.02 -4.70 -3.70
N LEU A 14 -1.27 -5.21 -4.91
CA LEU A 14 -0.99 -4.50 -6.15
C LEU A 14 -1.90 -3.28 -6.35
N ILE A 15 -3.21 -3.42 -6.11
CA ILE A 15 -4.13 -2.28 -6.21
C ILE A 15 -3.74 -1.18 -5.22
N THR A 16 -3.48 -1.55 -3.96
CA THR A 16 -3.12 -0.58 -2.94
C THR A 16 -1.79 0.12 -3.27
N ALA A 17 -0.79 -0.61 -3.78
CA ALA A 17 0.49 -0.04 -4.21
C ALA A 17 0.35 0.92 -5.41
N MET A 18 -0.52 0.58 -6.37
CA MET A 18 -0.71 1.37 -7.58
C MET A 18 -1.74 2.51 -7.43
N THR A 19 -2.63 2.44 -6.44
CA THR A 19 -3.61 3.51 -6.19
C THR A 19 -2.91 4.78 -5.73
N PRO A 20 -3.30 5.96 -6.26
CA PRO A 20 -2.74 7.23 -5.84
C PRO A 20 -2.78 7.41 -4.32
N GLY A 21 -1.68 7.84 -3.75
CA GLY A 21 -1.53 8.12 -2.34
C GLY A 21 -0.32 9.02 -2.08
N PRO A 22 -0.08 9.44 -0.83
CA PRO A 22 0.98 10.40 -0.52
C PRO A 22 2.34 10.03 -1.12
N ASN A 23 2.73 8.76 -1.04
CA ASN A 23 4.00 8.28 -1.59
C ASN A 23 4.05 8.34 -3.11
N ASN A 24 2.98 7.86 -3.76
CA ASN A 24 2.89 7.81 -5.22
C ASN A 24 2.94 9.23 -5.81
N ILE A 25 2.21 10.16 -5.19
CA ILE A 25 2.22 11.59 -5.57
C ILE A 25 3.59 12.21 -5.32
N LEU A 26 4.22 11.90 -4.19
CA LEU A 26 5.55 12.39 -3.87
C LEU A 26 6.60 11.87 -4.87
N ALA A 27 6.54 10.58 -5.22
CA ALA A 27 7.42 9.96 -6.22
C ALA A 27 7.24 10.61 -7.60
N LEU A 28 5.99 10.78 -8.03
CA LEU A 28 5.61 11.46 -9.27
C LEU A 28 6.13 12.91 -9.30
N ASN A 29 5.79 13.71 -8.28
CA ASN A 29 6.17 15.12 -8.22
C ASN A 29 7.69 15.31 -8.14
N SER A 30 8.38 14.46 -7.39
CA SER A 30 9.84 14.49 -7.33
C SER A 30 10.48 14.22 -8.69
N ALA A 31 9.97 13.21 -9.42
CA ALA A 31 10.49 12.84 -10.73
C ALA A 31 10.17 13.87 -11.82
N THR A 32 8.97 14.46 -11.80
CA THR A 32 8.55 15.47 -12.78
C THR A 32 9.19 16.84 -12.56
N SER A 33 9.41 17.23 -11.29
CA SER A 33 9.97 18.55 -10.96
C SER A 33 11.51 18.59 -10.97
N HIS A 34 12.18 17.48 -10.59
CA HIS A 34 13.63 17.46 -10.40
C HIS A 34 14.36 16.42 -11.24
N GLY A 35 13.62 15.67 -12.08
CA GLY A 35 14.13 14.57 -12.88
C GLY A 35 14.31 13.28 -12.07
N PHE A 36 14.28 12.14 -12.78
CA PHE A 36 14.32 10.81 -12.17
C PHE A 36 15.58 10.56 -11.33
N ARG A 37 16.75 11.01 -11.82
CA ARG A 37 18.03 10.82 -11.10
C ARG A 37 18.04 11.48 -9.72
N GLN A 38 17.42 12.65 -9.56
CA GLN A 38 17.35 13.33 -8.27
C GLN A 38 16.28 12.71 -7.38
N SER A 39 15.19 12.18 -7.96
CA SER A 39 14.14 11.49 -7.21
C SER A 39 14.59 10.15 -6.62
N THR A 40 15.67 9.55 -7.10
CA THR A 40 16.20 8.29 -6.52
C THR A 40 16.53 8.41 -5.04
N ARG A 41 16.97 9.57 -4.56
CA ARG A 41 17.23 9.82 -3.13
C ARG A 41 15.93 9.80 -2.31
N VAL A 42 14.88 10.39 -2.85
CA VAL A 42 13.53 10.40 -2.23
C VAL A 42 12.98 8.99 -2.21
N LEU A 43 13.06 8.27 -3.35
CA LEU A 43 12.63 6.87 -3.46
C LEU A 43 13.39 5.96 -2.49
N ALA A 44 14.71 6.14 -2.35
CA ALA A 44 15.52 5.35 -1.42
C ALA A 44 15.09 5.59 0.05
N GLY A 45 14.85 6.84 0.45
CA GLY A 45 14.32 7.18 1.77
C GLY A 45 12.95 6.55 2.01
N MET A 46 12.04 6.67 1.03
CA MET A 46 10.72 6.05 1.08
C MET A 46 10.83 4.53 1.20
N SER A 47 11.69 3.87 0.42
CA SER A 47 11.84 2.41 0.41
C SER A 47 12.35 1.88 1.74
N LEU A 48 13.37 2.52 2.30
CA LEU A 48 13.92 2.14 3.60
C LEU A 48 12.90 2.34 4.73
N GLY A 49 12.23 3.49 4.75
CA GLY A 49 11.18 3.77 5.74
C GLY A 49 10.00 2.81 5.60
N PHE A 50 9.59 2.50 4.37
CA PHE A 50 8.54 1.54 4.08
C PHE A 50 8.89 0.14 4.62
N LEU A 51 10.13 -0.33 4.38
CA LEU A 51 10.60 -1.62 4.89
C LEU A 51 10.53 -1.67 6.42
N ILE A 52 11.01 -0.64 7.10
CA ILE A 52 10.96 -0.58 8.56
C ILE A 52 9.52 -0.57 9.07
N VAL A 53 8.64 0.22 8.47
CA VAL A 53 7.22 0.24 8.85
C VAL A 53 6.57 -1.13 8.64
N MET A 54 6.87 -1.86 7.54
CA MET A 54 6.35 -3.21 7.34
C MET A 54 6.84 -4.19 8.41
N LEU A 55 8.11 -4.11 8.81
CA LEU A 55 8.66 -4.95 9.88
C LEU A 55 8.06 -4.59 11.25
N LEU A 56 7.79 -3.32 11.53
CA LEU A 56 7.07 -2.89 12.74
C LEU A 56 5.62 -3.41 12.75
N CYS A 57 4.92 -3.30 11.63
CA CYS A 57 3.58 -3.88 11.48
C CYS A 57 3.60 -5.40 11.69
N ALA A 58 4.65 -6.09 11.19
CA ALA A 58 4.84 -7.52 11.42
C ALA A 58 4.99 -7.84 12.90
N GLY A 59 5.88 -7.12 13.60
CA GLY A 59 6.11 -7.30 15.04
C GLY A 59 4.84 -7.09 15.85
N ILE A 60 4.12 -6.01 15.60
CA ILE A 60 2.87 -5.69 16.31
C ILE A 60 1.80 -6.75 16.02
N SER A 61 1.54 -7.05 14.75
CA SER A 61 0.49 -8.00 14.37
C SER A 61 0.80 -9.42 14.85
N PHE A 62 2.08 -9.84 14.80
CA PHE A 62 2.52 -11.14 15.31
C PHE A 62 2.39 -11.21 16.82
N SER A 63 2.83 -10.19 17.56
CA SER A 63 2.71 -10.15 19.02
C SER A 63 1.26 -10.24 19.47
N LEU A 64 0.35 -9.51 18.82
CA LEU A 64 -1.08 -9.59 19.11
C LEU A 64 -1.64 -11.00 18.84
N ALA A 65 -1.22 -11.64 17.75
CA ALA A 65 -1.66 -12.99 17.40
C ALA A 65 -1.18 -14.06 18.39
N VAL A 66 0.00 -13.88 19.01
CA VAL A 66 0.56 -14.80 20.01
C VAL A 66 -0.08 -14.60 21.38
N ILE A 67 -0.36 -13.36 21.77
CA ILE A 67 -0.94 -13.02 23.09
C ILE A 67 -2.42 -13.43 23.14
N ASP A 68 -3.16 -13.13 22.08
CA ASP A 68 -4.59 -13.43 21.98
C ASP A 68 -4.95 -13.84 20.53
N PRO A 69 -5.13 -15.13 20.26
CA PRO A 69 -5.55 -15.60 18.95
C PRO A 69 -6.87 -14.99 18.45
N ALA A 70 -7.78 -14.59 19.35
CA ALA A 70 -9.01 -13.90 18.97
C ALA A 70 -8.72 -12.51 18.39
N ALA A 71 -7.61 -11.88 18.75
CA ALA A 71 -7.17 -10.62 18.17
C ALA A 71 -6.93 -10.72 16.65
N VAL A 72 -6.50 -11.88 16.15
CA VAL A 72 -6.32 -12.10 14.69
C VAL A 72 -7.66 -12.01 13.97
N HIS A 73 -8.71 -12.60 14.52
CA HIS A 73 -10.06 -12.50 13.95
C HIS A 73 -10.56 -11.07 13.97
N LEU A 74 -10.37 -10.34 15.06
CA LEU A 74 -10.75 -8.93 15.14
C LEU A 74 -9.99 -8.07 14.14
N LEU A 75 -8.66 -8.27 14.01
CA LEU A 75 -7.84 -7.59 13.03
C LEU A 75 -8.24 -7.93 11.59
N SER A 76 -8.63 -9.19 11.32
CA SER A 76 -9.10 -9.60 9.99
C SER A 76 -10.42 -8.90 9.62
N TRP A 77 -11.35 -8.77 10.56
CA TRP A 77 -12.58 -7.99 10.37
C TRP A 77 -12.29 -6.50 10.16
N ALA A 78 -11.40 -5.93 10.98
CA ALA A 78 -10.96 -4.54 10.82
C ALA A 78 -10.27 -4.32 9.45
N GLY A 79 -9.44 -5.29 9.02
CA GLY A 79 -8.80 -5.28 7.70
C GLY A 79 -9.80 -5.33 6.56
N ALA A 80 -10.80 -6.22 6.64
CA ALA A 80 -11.88 -6.29 5.65
C ALA A 80 -12.69 -4.99 5.58
N ALA A 81 -13.05 -4.43 6.74
CA ALA A 81 -13.74 -3.14 6.83
C ALA A 81 -12.89 -2.01 6.19
N TYR A 82 -11.57 -2.02 6.45
CA TYR A 82 -10.65 -1.09 5.81
C TYR A 82 -10.60 -1.25 4.29
N ILE A 83 -10.57 -2.48 3.77
CA ILE A 83 -10.57 -2.74 2.32
C ILE A 83 -11.86 -2.19 1.68
N VAL A 84 -13.02 -2.40 2.31
CA VAL A 84 -14.30 -1.85 1.84
C VAL A 84 -14.30 -0.32 1.89
N TRP A 85 -13.81 0.27 3.00
CA TRP A 85 -13.66 1.72 3.10
C TRP A 85 -12.72 2.28 2.03
N LEU A 86 -11.59 1.60 1.76
CA LEU A 86 -10.65 1.99 0.71
C LEU A 86 -11.30 1.91 -0.68
N ALA A 87 -12.08 0.86 -0.95
CA ALA A 87 -12.85 0.72 -2.17
C ALA A 87 -13.81 1.90 -2.37
N TRP A 88 -14.57 2.24 -1.33
CA TRP A 88 -15.47 3.40 -1.37
C TRP A 88 -14.72 4.72 -1.58
N LYS A 89 -13.62 4.93 -0.85
CA LYS A 89 -12.78 6.12 -1.00
C LYS A 89 -12.20 6.25 -2.41
N ILE A 90 -11.76 5.16 -3.02
CA ILE A 90 -11.26 5.15 -4.40
C ILE A 90 -12.38 5.48 -5.39
N ALA A 91 -13.56 4.85 -5.24
CA ALA A 91 -14.70 5.09 -6.11
C ALA A 91 -15.18 6.56 -6.08
N THR A 92 -15.06 7.22 -4.93
CA THR A 92 -15.52 8.61 -4.71
C THR A 92 -14.41 9.64 -4.85
N SER A 93 -13.16 9.24 -5.10
CA SER A 93 -12.02 10.16 -5.20
C SER A 93 -12.17 11.10 -6.41
N PRO A 94 -11.96 12.42 -6.24
CA PRO A 94 -11.90 13.35 -7.35
C PRO A 94 -10.72 13.03 -8.25
N THR A 95 -10.92 13.19 -9.56
CA THR A 95 -9.93 12.85 -10.60
C THR A 95 -8.89 13.96 -10.82
N LYS A 96 -9.03 15.10 -10.13
CA LYS A 96 -8.12 16.25 -10.25
C LYS A 96 -7.12 16.23 -9.11
N GLU A 97 -5.85 16.02 -9.44
CA GLU A 97 -4.74 16.39 -8.57
C GLU A 97 -4.14 17.68 -9.10
N ASP A 98 -4.34 18.77 -8.37
CA ASP A 98 -3.58 20.00 -8.59
C ASP A 98 -2.14 19.72 -8.17
N GLY A 99 -1.24 19.78 -9.14
CA GLY A 99 0.19 19.57 -8.92
C GLY A 99 0.75 20.68 -8.02
N LEU A 100 0.90 20.39 -6.75
CA LEU A 100 1.68 21.23 -5.86
C LEU A 100 3.14 21.19 -6.34
N GLN A 101 3.70 22.36 -6.68
CA GLN A 101 5.15 22.53 -6.85
C GLN A 101 5.81 22.33 -5.47
N ALA A 102 6.07 21.07 -5.13
CA ALA A 102 6.70 20.73 -3.88
C ALA A 102 8.20 21.06 -3.94
N LYS A 103 8.71 21.70 -2.86
CA LYS A 103 10.15 21.87 -2.64
C LYS A 103 10.84 20.48 -2.68
N PRO A 104 12.11 20.40 -3.12
CA PRO A 104 12.86 19.15 -3.10
C PRO A 104 12.83 18.54 -1.70
N ILE A 105 12.32 17.32 -1.60
CA ILE A 105 12.25 16.59 -0.33
C ILE A 105 13.54 15.81 -0.16
N SER A 106 14.11 15.83 1.04
CA SER A 106 15.33 15.10 1.36
C SER A 106 15.05 13.60 1.59
N PHE A 107 16.11 12.79 1.53
CA PHE A 107 16.05 11.37 1.92
C PHE A 107 15.41 11.18 3.31
N TRP A 108 15.86 11.93 4.31
CA TRP A 108 15.39 11.80 5.69
C TRP A 108 13.93 12.24 5.88
N ALA A 109 13.51 13.27 5.15
CA ALA A 109 12.12 13.71 5.19
C ALA A 109 11.19 12.66 4.54
N SER A 110 11.59 12.08 3.40
CA SER A 110 10.83 11.02 2.74
C SER A 110 10.82 9.71 3.55
N PHE A 111 11.91 9.40 4.24
CA PHE A 111 12.01 8.30 5.20
C PHE A 111 11.05 8.48 6.39
N ALA A 112 11.12 9.64 7.07
CA ALA A 112 10.29 9.93 8.24
C ALA A 112 8.79 9.96 7.90
N LEU A 113 8.43 10.40 6.70
CA LEU A 113 7.04 10.43 6.24
C LEU A 113 6.37 9.05 6.29
N GLN A 114 7.14 7.96 6.16
CA GLN A 114 6.58 6.61 6.16
C GLN A 114 5.94 6.24 7.50
N PHE A 115 6.49 6.71 8.61
CA PHE A 115 6.01 6.40 9.96
C PHE A 115 4.69 7.10 10.31
N VAL A 116 4.35 8.17 9.60
CA VAL A 116 3.08 8.88 9.75
C VAL A 116 2.11 8.62 8.59
N ASN A 117 2.51 7.82 7.62
CA ASN A 117 1.69 7.49 6.47
C ASN A 117 0.68 6.38 6.81
N VAL A 118 -0.52 6.80 7.21
CA VAL A 118 -1.60 5.89 7.61
C VAL A 118 -1.92 4.84 6.53
N LYS A 119 -1.81 5.20 5.23
CA LYS A 119 -2.05 4.25 4.13
C LYS A 119 -1.10 3.06 4.19
N ILE A 120 0.18 3.29 4.48
CA ILE A 120 1.21 2.23 4.57
C ILE A 120 1.00 1.37 5.81
N ILE A 121 0.72 1.99 6.95
CA ILE A 121 0.47 1.27 8.21
C ILE A 121 -0.73 0.35 8.04
N LEU A 122 -1.84 0.88 7.54
CA LEU A 122 -3.04 0.09 7.28
C LEU A 122 -2.82 -1.00 6.22
N TYR A 123 -2.04 -0.70 5.18
CA TYR A 123 -1.64 -1.68 4.17
C TYR A 123 -0.91 -2.87 4.80
N GLY A 124 0.10 -2.61 5.64
CA GLY A 124 0.88 -3.66 6.32
C GLY A 124 0.05 -4.46 7.31
N VAL A 125 -0.63 -3.77 8.23
CA VAL A 125 -1.47 -4.44 9.25
C VAL A 125 -2.55 -5.28 8.58
N THR A 126 -3.28 -4.75 7.60
CA THR A 126 -4.32 -5.49 6.89
C THR A 126 -3.77 -6.70 6.14
N ALA A 127 -2.68 -6.54 5.38
CA ALA A 127 -2.09 -7.65 4.63
C ALA A 127 -1.65 -8.79 5.56
N LEU A 128 -1.01 -8.46 6.67
CA LEU A 128 -0.51 -9.45 7.61
C LEU A 128 -1.61 -10.11 8.44
N SER A 129 -2.52 -9.32 9.02
CA SER A 129 -3.58 -9.83 9.89
C SER A 129 -4.66 -10.59 9.14
N THR A 130 -4.94 -10.19 7.90
CA THR A 130 -6.04 -10.77 7.11
C THR A 130 -5.60 -11.97 6.27
N PHE A 131 -4.42 -11.90 5.66
CA PHE A 131 -4.01 -12.91 4.69
C PHE A 131 -2.92 -13.85 5.21
N VAL A 132 -2.07 -13.42 6.15
CA VAL A 132 -0.88 -14.18 6.57
C VAL A 132 -1.10 -14.88 7.91
N LEU A 133 -1.38 -14.13 8.96
CA LEU A 133 -1.48 -14.65 10.33
C LEU A 133 -2.57 -15.71 10.53
N PRO A 134 -3.74 -15.68 9.85
CA PRO A 134 -4.71 -16.76 9.91
C PRO A 134 -4.22 -18.09 9.32
N GLN A 135 -3.17 -18.05 8.48
CA GLN A 135 -2.63 -19.21 7.78
C GLN A 135 -1.37 -19.78 8.44
N THR A 136 -0.57 -18.95 9.08
CA THR A 136 0.69 -19.35 9.71
C THR A 136 1.16 -18.33 10.74
N GLN A 137 1.69 -18.85 11.84
CA GLN A 137 2.38 -18.06 12.86
C GLN A 137 3.90 -18.25 12.80
N ALA A 138 4.45 -18.80 11.73
CA ALA A 138 5.89 -18.90 11.56
C ALA A 138 6.50 -17.50 11.33
N LEU A 139 7.31 -17.04 12.27
CA LEU A 139 7.92 -15.70 12.24
C LEU A 139 8.68 -15.44 10.92
N SER A 140 9.38 -16.45 10.39
CA SER A 140 10.11 -16.35 9.13
C SER A 140 9.20 -16.01 7.95
N TRP A 141 7.98 -16.58 7.91
CA TRP A 141 6.99 -16.27 6.90
C TRP A 141 6.43 -14.85 7.05
N VAL A 142 6.11 -14.45 8.28
CA VAL A 142 5.61 -13.08 8.56
C VAL A 142 6.64 -12.03 8.15
N VAL A 143 7.91 -12.24 8.50
CA VAL A 143 9.01 -11.35 8.10
C VAL A 143 9.21 -11.38 6.58
N GLY A 144 9.23 -12.57 5.96
CA GLY A 144 9.39 -12.71 4.51
C GLY A 144 8.30 -11.99 3.73
N VAL A 145 7.03 -12.14 4.14
CA VAL A 145 5.92 -11.42 3.51
C VAL A 145 6.01 -9.92 3.76
N SER A 146 6.48 -9.46 4.93
CA SER A 146 6.67 -8.03 5.20
C SER A 146 7.71 -7.40 4.28
N VAL A 147 8.80 -8.11 4.01
CA VAL A 147 9.79 -7.69 3.00
C VAL A 147 9.17 -7.65 1.61
N LEU A 148 8.39 -8.67 1.22
CA LEU A 148 7.68 -8.70 -0.05
C LEU A 148 6.70 -7.51 -0.19
N LEU A 149 5.94 -7.19 0.86
CA LEU A 149 5.04 -6.03 0.87
C LEU A 149 5.80 -4.71 0.66
N ALA A 150 6.97 -4.56 1.32
CA ALA A 150 7.83 -3.40 1.12
C ALA A 150 8.37 -3.31 -0.32
N MET A 151 8.73 -4.44 -0.92
CA MET A 151 9.17 -4.50 -2.32
C MET A 151 8.05 -4.11 -3.29
N ILE A 152 6.83 -4.62 -3.08
CA ILE A 152 5.65 -4.27 -3.89
C ILE A 152 5.35 -2.77 -3.80
N GLY A 153 5.34 -2.21 -2.58
CA GLY A 153 5.11 -0.78 -2.38
C GLY A 153 6.20 0.09 -3.00
N THR A 154 7.47 -0.31 -2.85
CA THR A 154 8.62 0.35 -3.50
C THR A 154 8.50 0.30 -5.03
N PHE A 155 8.17 -0.86 -5.58
CA PHE A 155 7.93 -1.02 -7.02
C PHE A 155 6.81 -0.08 -7.51
N GLY A 156 5.69 0.01 -6.78
CA GLY A 156 4.62 0.96 -7.08
C GLY A 156 5.12 2.41 -7.13
N ASN A 157 5.91 2.84 -6.13
CA ASN A 157 6.48 4.19 -6.10
C ASN A 157 7.44 4.45 -7.27
N VAL A 158 8.26 3.46 -7.65
CA VAL A 158 9.15 3.55 -8.81
C VAL A 158 8.35 3.64 -10.11
N CYS A 159 7.29 2.84 -10.28
CA CYS A 159 6.39 2.94 -11.42
C CYS A 159 5.78 4.34 -11.54
N TRP A 160 5.31 4.95 -10.44
CA TRP A 160 4.78 6.31 -10.43
C TRP A 160 5.84 7.36 -10.79
N ALA A 161 7.09 7.19 -10.35
CA ALA A 161 8.18 8.07 -10.71
C ALA A 161 8.57 7.97 -12.19
N LEU A 162 8.62 6.75 -12.74
CA LEU A 162 9.02 6.49 -14.13
C LEU A 162 7.91 6.84 -15.14
N ALA A 163 6.68 6.43 -14.83
CA ALA A 163 5.54 6.59 -15.71
C ALA A 163 4.68 7.81 -15.37
N GLY A 164 5.25 8.77 -14.62
CA GLY A 164 4.53 9.86 -14.01
C GLY A 164 3.55 10.58 -14.93
N HIS A 165 3.99 11.02 -16.11
CA HIS A 165 3.13 11.67 -17.09
C HIS A 165 2.05 10.73 -17.67
N LEU A 166 2.37 9.45 -17.86
CA LEU A 166 1.42 8.47 -18.38
C LEU A 166 0.33 8.16 -17.35
N PHE A 167 0.71 7.87 -16.09
CA PHE A 167 -0.25 7.64 -15.01
C PHE A 167 -1.13 8.88 -14.78
N GLN A 168 -0.54 10.07 -14.75
CA GLN A 168 -1.29 11.31 -14.63
C GLN A 168 -2.28 11.49 -15.78
N ARG A 169 -1.87 11.21 -17.01
CA ARG A 169 -2.74 11.29 -18.19
C ARG A 169 -3.87 10.28 -18.13
N LEU A 170 -3.58 9.02 -17.79
CA LEU A 170 -4.59 7.95 -17.65
C LEU A 170 -5.62 8.29 -16.57
N PHE A 171 -5.18 8.74 -15.40
CA PHE A 171 -6.08 9.15 -14.33
C PHE A 171 -6.87 10.42 -14.66
N ARG A 172 -6.32 11.34 -15.45
CA ARG A 172 -7.08 12.50 -15.94
C ARG A 172 -8.17 12.10 -16.94
N GLN A 173 -7.85 11.17 -17.85
CA GLN A 173 -8.75 10.79 -18.95
C GLN A 173 -9.80 9.76 -18.51
N TYR A 174 -9.42 8.76 -17.72
CA TYR A 174 -10.24 7.60 -17.36
C TYR A 174 -10.38 7.40 -15.83
N GLY A 175 -10.07 8.40 -15.03
CA GLY A 175 -9.95 8.24 -13.58
C GLY A 175 -11.21 7.69 -12.93
N ARG A 176 -12.41 8.12 -13.36
CA ARG A 176 -13.67 7.60 -12.80
C ARG A 176 -13.86 6.11 -13.09
N GLN A 177 -13.61 5.69 -14.33
CA GLN A 177 -13.72 4.28 -14.75
C GLN A 177 -12.68 3.42 -14.02
N LEU A 178 -11.42 3.90 -13.97
CA LEU A 178 -10.35 3.23 -13.24
C LEU A 178 -10.68 3.08 -11.76
N ASN A 179 -11.16 4.14 -11.12
CA ASN A 179 -11.54 4.11 -9.71
C ASN A 179 -12.67 3.10 -9.45
N ILE A 180 -13.68 3.03 -10.32
CA ILE A 180 -14.78 2.05 -10.17
C ILE A 180 -14.24 0.62 -10.31
N VAL A 181 -13.42 0.33 -11.32
CA VAL A 181 -12.84 -1.00 -11.52
C VAL A 181 -11.97 -1.40 -10.31
N LEU A 182 -11.10 -0.51 -9.83
CA LEU A 182 -10.26 -0.76 -8.66
C LEU A 182 -11.11 -0.99 -7.38
N ALA A 183 -12.19 -0.23 -7.21
CA ALA A 183 -13.10 -0.39 -6.09
C ALA A 183 -13.81 -1.75 -6.12
N LEU A 184 -14.32 -2.18 -7.27
CA LEU A 184 -14.96 -3.49 -7.45
C LEU A 184 -13.99 -4.65 -7.15
N LEU A 185 -12.74 -4.55 -7.60
CA LEU A 185 -11.71 -5.54 -7.30
C LEU A 185 -11.38 -5.60 -5.80
N LEU A 186 -11.36 -4.47 -5.10
CA LEU A 186 -11.15 -4.44 -3.65
C LEU A 186 -12.34 -5.03 -2.88
N VAL A 187 -13.58 -4.76 -3.30
CA VAL A 187 -14.77 -5.40 -2.73
C VAL A 187 -14.70 -6.92 -2.92
N TYR A 188 -14.31 -7.38 -4.11
CA TYR A 188 -14.05 -8.80 -4.35
C TYR A 188 -13.02 -9.38 -3.35
N CYS A 189 -11.90 -8.66 -3.10
CA CYS A 189 -10.92 -9.08 -2.11
C CYS A 189 -11.50 -9.20 -0.70
N ALA A 190 -12.31 -8.22 -0.26
CA ALA A 190 -12.94 -8.21 1.06
C ALA A 190 -13.88 -9.41 1.25
N VAL A 191 -14.66 -9.76 0.21
CA VAL A 191 -15.53 -10.95 0.23
C VAL A 191 -14.70 -12.23 0.34
N ARG A 192 -13.59 -12.33 -0.39
CA ARG A 192 -12.72 -13.52 -0.42
C ARG A 192 -11.90 -13.77 0.84
N ILE A 193 -11.95 -12.87 1.82
CA ILE A 193 -11.36 -13.08 3.15
C ILE A 193 -12.16 -14.11 3.95
N PHE A 194 -13.48 -14.17 3.76
CA PHE A 194 -14.38 -14.98 4.56
C PHE A 194 -14.98 -16.18 3.82
N TYR A 195 -14.74 -16.30 2.53
CA TYR A 195 -15.19 -17.38 1.66
C TYR A 195 -14.01 -17.97 0.85
#